data_6e18006bd7df5a979ab395754e8a6e97
#
_entry.id   6e18006bd7df5a979ab395754e8a6e97
#
_cell.length_a   1.000
_cell.length_b   1.000
_cell.length_c   1.000
_cell.angle_alpha   90.00
_cell.angle_beta   90.00
_cell.angle_gamma   90.00
#
_symmetry.space_group_name_H-M   'P 1'
#
loop_
_entity.id
_entity.type
_entity.pdbx_description
1 polymer ?
#
loop_
_entity_poly.entity_id
_entity_poly.type
_entity_poly.pdbx_seq_one_letter_code
_entity_poly.pdbx_strand_id
1 'polypeptide(L)'
;AETYQMMAKIAPQLEKIKDYEVDEKNKNIILTEDGIDHAQELIGVKDLFDINTQYAHHLLQALKAKELFVKDTDYVVKNGEVMIVDEFTGRLMEGRRWSDGLHQAIEAKEGVQIQDETQTLASITFQNLFRLYPKLSGMTGTAMTEEAEFGKIYNLEVTTIPTNKPDIRINYPDVIYKTERAKFNAVVDDIIRMHEIGRPVLVGTISIEKSEYVSYLLKQRGIPHHVLNAKHHEKEAYIIAQAGRVGAVTIATNMAGRGTDILLGGNAEFLAKEML
;
A
#
# COMPACT_ATOMS: atom_id res chain seq x y z
N ALA A 1 -23.90 -5.56 -12.23
CA ALA A 1 -23.55 -4.14 -11.98
C ALA A 1 -24.62 -3.46 -11.11
N GLU A 2 -25.91 -3.58 -11.43
CA GLU A 2 -27.00 -2.89 -10.72
C GLU A 2 -27.05 -3.23 -9.22
N THR A 3 -26.88 -4.51 -8.86
CA THR A 3 -26.86 -4.95 -7.46
C THR A 3 -25.74 -4.32 -6.67
N TYR A 4 -24.53 -4.23 -7.23
CA TYR A 4 -23.40 -3.56 -6.60
C TYR A 4 -23.65 -2.07 -6.37
N GLN A 5 -24.24 -1.38 -7.35
CA GLN A 5 -24.59 0.04 -7.22
C GLN A 5 -25.67 0.27 -6.17
N MET A 6 -26.65 -0.63 -6.08
CA MET A 6 -27.68 -0.60 -5.05
C MET A 6 -27.07 -0.76 -3.66
N MET A 7 -26.21 -1.76 -3.46
CA MET A 7 -25.56 -2.01 -2.17
C MET A 7 -24.58 -0.91 -1.78
N ALA A 8 -23.93 -0.27 -2.73
CA ALA A 8 -23.07 0.90 -2.47
C ALA A 8 -23.85 2.11 -1.93
N LYS A 9 -25.16 2.23 -2.26
CA LYS A 9 -26.05 3.25 -1.73
C LYS A 9 -26.64 2.87 -0.36
N ILE A 10 -26.81 1.58 -0.09
CA ILE A 10 -27.38 1.07 1.16
C ILE A 10 -26.33 0.99 2.26
N ALA A 11 -25.13 0.52 1.98
CA ALA A 11 -24.08 0.34 2.98
C ALA A 11 -23.77 1.61 3.82
N PRO A 12 -23.78 2.84 3.28
CA PRO A 12 -23.59 4.05 4.09
C PRO A 12 -24.74 4.34 5.07
N GLN A 13 -25.93 3.77 4.85
CA GLN A 13 -27.11 3.97 5.70
C GLN A 13 -27.13 3.04 6.91
N LEU A 14 -26.29 1.99 6.89
CA LEU A 14 -26.11 1.08 8.03
C LEU A 14 -25.04 1.61 8.98
N GLU A 15 -25.28 1.47 10.29
CA GLU A 15 -24.45 2.01 11.36
C GLU A 15 -23.56 0.93 11.99
N LYS A 16 -22.26 1.22 12.10
CA LYS A 16 -21.30 0.37 12.83
C LYS A 16 -21.74 0.21 14.28
N ILE A 17 -21.60 -0.99 14.85
CA ILE A 17 -21.98 -1.42 16.21
C ILE A 17 -23.47 -1.74 16.32
N LYS A 18 -24.36 -0.95 15.73
CA LYS A 18 -25.80 -1.21 15.77
C LYS A 18 -26.21 -2.26 14.74
N ASP A 19 -25.87 -2.04 13.48
CA ASP A 19 -26.30 -2.88 12.35
C ASP A 19 -25.26 -3.95 11.99
N TYR A 20 -23.97 -3.69 12.27
CA TYR A 20 -22.89 -4.64 12.01
C TYR A 20 -21.67 -4.40 12.88
N GLU A 21 -20.88 -5.45 13.07
CA GLU A 21 -19.57 -5.43 13.71
C GLU A 21 -18.46 -5.62 12.67
N VAL A 22 -17.30 -5.00 12.92
CA VAL A 22 -16.13 -5.09 12.06
C VAL A 22 -15.05 -5.87 12.77
N ASP A 23 -14.67 -7.01 12.21
CA ASP A 23 -13.50 -7.79 12.61
C ASP A 23 -12.30 -7.39 11.75
N GLU A 24 -11.54 -6.41 12.22
CA GLU A 24 -10.38 -5.89 11.48
C GLU A 24 -9.27 -6.94 11.32
N LYS A 25 -9.12 -7.84 12.31
CA LYS A 25 -8.09 -8.87 12.30
C LYS A 25 -8.32 -9.92 11.20
N ASN A 26 -9.56 -10.35 11.04
CA ASN A 26 -9.95 -11.35 10.04
C ASN A 26 -10.48 -10.70 8.76
N LYS A 27 -10.49 -9.37 8.67
CA LYS A 27 -11.05 -8.58 7.56
C LYS A 27 -12.47 -9.03 7.20
N ASN A 28 -13.33 -9.12 8.22
CA ASN A 28 -14.70 -9.59 8.06
C ASN A 28 -15.73 -8.62 8.66
N ILE A 29 -16.97 -8.71 8.16
CA ILE A 29 -18.15 -7.98 8.65
C ILE A 29 -19.16 -8.98 9.12
N ILE A 30 -19.76 -8.73 10.29
CA ILE A 30 -20.81 -9.57 10.88
C ILE A 30 -22.04 -8.69 11.08
N LEU A 31 -23.15 -9.03 10.40
CA LEU A 31 -24.43 -8.33 10.59
C LEU A 31 -25.03 -8.73 11.94
N THR A 32 -25.62 -7.74 12.64
CA THR A 32 -26.46 -7.99 13.81
C THR A 32 -27.88 -8.34 13.37
N GLU A 33 -28.71 -8.82 14.28
CA GLU A 33 -30.15 -9.05 13.99
C GLU A 33 -30.84 -7.75 13.55
N ASP A 34 -30.61 -6.64 14.27
CA ASP A 34 -31.12 -5.31 13.91
C ASP A 34 -30.61 -4.87 12.52
N GLY A 35 -29.36 -5.19 12.20
CA GLY A 35 -28.77 -4.87 10.90
C GLY A 35 -29.36 -5.67 9.75
N ILE A 36 -29.74 -6.92 9.99
CA ILE A 36 -30.45 -7.75 8.99
C ILE A 36 -31.82 -7.15 8.70
N ASP A 37 -32.59 -6.82 9.74
CA ASP A 37 -33.92 -6.23 9.60
C ASP A 37 -33.86 -4.87 8.91
N HIS A 38 -32.92 -4.01 9.30
CA HIS A 38 -32.72 -2.72 8.70
C HIS A 38 -32.30 -2.83 7.21
N ALA A 39 -31.40 -3.76 6.88
CA ALA A 39 -31.02 -4.01 5.50
C ALA A 39 -32.18 -4.52 4.64
N GLN A 40 -33.00 -5.42 5.19
CA GLN A 40 -34.19 -5.93 4.50
C GLN A 40 -35.21 -4.81 4.20
N GLU A 41 -35.38 -3.88 5.14
CA GLU A 41 -36.23 -2.71 4.94
C GLU A 41 -35.70 -1.80 3.83
N LEU A 42 -34.40 -1.48 3.87
CA LEU A 42 -33.76 -0.61 2.88
C LEU A 42 -33.74 -1.21 1.47
N ILE A 43 -33.58 -2.53 1.36
CA ILE A 43 -33.59 -3.25 0.07
C ILE A 43 -35.02 -3.49 -0.42
N GLY A 44 -36.00 -3.59 0.51
CA GLY A 44 -37.38 -3.91 0.21
C GLY A 44 -37.63 -5.41 0.02
N VAL A 45 -36.89 -6.26 0.75
CA VAL A 45 -37.04 -7.73 0.70
C VAL A 45 -37.43 -8.29 2.06
N LYS A 46 -38.03 -9.46 2.05
CA LYS A 46 -38.46 -10.17 3.28
C LYS A 46 -37.36 -11.06 3.85
N ASP A 47 -36.45 -11.53 3.00
CA ASP A 47 -35.33 -12.40 3.39
C ASP A 47 -34.05 -11.94 2.68
N LEU A 48 -33.11 -11.43 3.45
CA LEU A 48 -31.79 -11.00 2.97
C LEU A 48 -30.95 -12.17 2.46
N PHE A 49 -31.17 -13.37 3.02
CA PHE A 49 -30.39 -14.57 2.73
C PHE A 49 -31.00 -15.47 1.65
N ASP A 50 -31.99 -14.97 0.91
CA ASP A 50 -32.54 -15.70 -0.24
C ASP A 50 -31.42 -16.02 -1.25
N ILE A 51 -31.18 -17.30 -1.47
CA ILE A 51 -30.11 -17.83 -2.34
C ILE A 51 -30.23 -17.31 -3.77
N ASN A 52 -31.46 -17.03 -4.23
CA ASN A 52 -31.69 -16.57 -5.61
C ASN A 52 -31.23 -15.12 -5.86
N THR A 53 -31.14 -14.29 -4.81
CA THR A 53 -30.84 -12.87 -4.93
C THR A 53 -29.38 -12.53 -4.66
N GLN A 54 -28.71 -13.33 -3.83
CA GLN A 54 -27.35 -13.08 -3.32
C GLN A 54 -27.15 -11.70 -2.64
N TYR A 55 -28.23 -11.09 -2.17
CA TYR A 55 -28.17 -9.74 -1.57
C TYR A 55 -27.31 -9.68 -0.32
N ALA A 56 -27.35 -10.70 0.54
CA ALA A 56 -26.51 -10.77 1.72
C ALA A 56 -25.02 -10.72 1.35
N HIS A 57 -24.61 -11.48 0.34
CA HIS A 57 -23.22 -11.49 -0.14
C HIS A 57 -22.80 -10.11 -0.65
N HIS A 58 -23.59 -9.51 -1.53
CA HIS A 58 -23.26 -8.19 -2.09
C HIS A 58 -23.26 -7.08 -1.03
N LEU A 59 -24.15 -7.13 -0.04
CA LEU A 59 -24.17 -6.19 1.07
C LEU A 59 -22.92 -6.31 1.94
N LEU A 60 -22.52 -7.54 2.27
CA LEU A 60 -21.30 -7.78 3.05
C LEU A 60 -20.05 -7.27 2.31
N GLN A 61 -19.97 -7.45 0.99
CA GLN A 61 -18.87 -6.91 0.20
C GLN A 61 -18.88 -5.37 0.17
N ALA A 62 -20.07 -4.75 0.07
CA ALA A 62 -20.20 -3.30 0.14
C ALA A 62 -19.78 -2.73 1.50
N LEU A 63 -20.15 -3.40 2.60
CA LEU A 63 -19.72 -3.03 3.95
C LEU A 63 -18.21 -3.25 4.15
N LYS A 64 -17.63 -4.34 3.62
CA LYS A 64 -16.16 -4.54 3.60
C LYS A 64 -15.46 -3.41 2.85
N ALA A 65 -15.95 -3.06 1.67
CA ALA A 65 -15.42 -1.96 0.88
C ALA A 65 -15.49 -0.62 1.63
N LYS A 66 -16.55 -0.38 2.41
CA LYS A 66 -16.73 0.82 3.22
C LYS A 66 -15.75 0.89 4.40
N GLU A 67 -15.62 -0.19 5.17
CA GLU A 67 -14.97 -0.19 6.49
C GLU A 67 -13.50 -0.63 6.45
N LEU A 68 -13.14 -1.54 5.57
CA LEU A 68 -11.87 -2.25 5.59
C LEU A 68 -10.93 -1.88 4.45
N PHE A 69 -11.41 -1.11 3.47
CA PHE A 69 -10.61 -0.71 2.31
C PHE A 69 -10.65 0.80 2.11
N VAL A 70 -9.50 1.44 2.36
CA VAL A 70 -9.35 2.89 2.38
C VAL A 70 -8.70 3.37 1.09
N LYS A 71 -9.34 4.34 0.44
CA LYS A 71 -8.77 5.01 -0.72
C LYS A 71 -7.45 5.68 -0.38
N ASP A 72 -6.51 5.67 -1.32
CA ASP A 72 -5.15 6.20 -1.18
C ASP A 72 -4.27 5.49 -0.14
N THR A 73 -4.76 4.36 0.40
CA THR A 73 -4.00 3.44 1.26
C THR A 73 -3.99 2.04 0.67
N ASP A 74 -5.17 1.44 0.50
CA ASP A 74 -5.30 0.08 -0.04
C ASP A 74 -5.47 0.08 -1.56
N TYR A 75 -6.00 1.16 -2.12
CA TYR A 75 -6.19 1.35 -3.56
C TYR A 75 -6.19 2.83 -3.95
N VAL A 76 -5.98 3.08 -5.23
CA VAL A 76 -6.17 4.40 -5.86
C VAL A 76 -7.19 4.28 -6.99
N VAL A 77 -7.80 5.42 -7.35
CA VAL A 77 -8.63 5.53 -8.57
C VAL A 77 -7.82 6.31 -9.61
N LYS A 78 -7.48 5.64 -10.70
CA LYS A 78 -6.70 6.24 -11.80
C LYS A 78 -7.36 5.90 -13.15
N ASN A 79 -7.54 6.87 -14.02
CA ASN A 79 -8.15 6.73 -15.34
C ASN A 79 -9.55 6.08 -15.33
N GLY A 80 -10.32 6.28 -14.24
CA GLY A 80 -11.65 5.67 -14.07
C GLY A 80 -11.62 4.20 -13.63
N GLU A 81 -10.47 3.68 -13.18
CA GLU A 81 -10.30 2.32 -12.69
C GLU A 81 -9.77 2.30 -11.27
N VAL A 82 -10.20 1.29 -10.49
CA VAL A 82 -9.66 1.00 -9.17
C VAL A 82 -8.42 0.15 -9.33
N MET A 83 -7.29 0.61 -8.80
CA MET A 83 -6.01 -0.09 -8.82
C MET A 83 -5.54 -0.38 -7.41
N ILE A 84 -5.20 -1.64 -7.14
CA ILE A 84 -4.72 -2.08 -5.82
C ILE A 84 -3.34 -1.49 -5.55
N VAL A 85 -3.11 -1.04 -4.33
CA VAL A 85 -1.78 -0.66 -3.81
C VAL A 85 -1.21 -1.83 -3.03
N ASP A 86 -0.02 -2.29 -3.40
CA ASP A 86 0.68 -3.35 -2.66
C ASP A 86 1.04 -2.86 -1.26
N GLU A 87 0.58 -3.59 -0.25
CA GLU A 87 0.83 -3.30 1.17
C GLU A 87 2.32 -3.21 1.51
N PHE A 88 3.16 -4.03 0.86
CA PHE A 88 4.59 -4.15 1.17
C PHE A 88 5.47 -3.20 0.37
N THR A 89 5.11 -2.89 -0.87
CA THR A 89 5.93 -2.07 -1.77
C THR A 89 5.34 -0.69 -2.03
N GLY A 90 4.06 -0.47 -1.72
CA GLY A 90 3.33 0.77 -2.04
C GLY A 90 3.14 1.00 -3.54
N ARG A 91 3.40 -0.01 -4.38
CA ARG A 91 3.25 0.07 -5.84
C ARG A 91 1.87 -0.31 -6.31
N LEU A 92 1.47 0.23 -7.44
CA LEU A 92 0.23 -0.16 -8.10
C LEU A 92 0.36 -1.58 -8.67
N MET A 93 -0.65 -2.40 -8.41
CA MET A 93 -0.75 -3.77 -8.90
C MET A 93 -1.67 -3.79 -10.13
N GLU A 94 -1.13 -3.46 -11.29
CA GLU A 94 -1.89 -3.43 -12.54
C GLU A 94 -2.46 -4.81 -12.88
N GLY A 95 -3.71 -4.84 -13.35
CA GLY A 95 -4.40 -6.06 -13.74
C GLY A 95 -4.82 -6.98 -12.59
N ARG A 96 -4.45 -6.68 -11.34
CA ARG A 96 -4.92 -7.41 -10.17
C ARG A 96 -6.25 -6.86 -9.66
N ARG A 97 -7.11 -7.78 -9.21
CA ARG A 97 -8.42 -7.47 -8.66
C ARG A 97 -8.69 -8.33 -7.43
N TRP A 98 -9.39 -7.78 -6.43
CA TRP A 98 -9.90 -8.59 -5.32
C TRP A 98 -10.99 -9.53 -5.82
N SER A 99 -11.04 -10.72 -5.26
CA SER A 99 -12.02 -11.76 -5.58
C SER A 99 -13.37 -11.55 -4.86
N ASP A 100 -14.30 -12.45 -5.12
CA ASP A 100 -15.58 -12.58 -4.44
C ASP A 100 -16.48 -11.32 -4.51
N GLY A 101 -16.35 -10.54 -5.58
CA GLY A 101 -17.16 -9.32 -5.76
C GLY A 101 -16.67 -8.10 -4.96
N LEU A 102 -15.58 -8.21 -4.18
CA LEU A 102 -15.06 -7.10 -3.40
C LEU A 102 -14.56 -5.95 -4.29
N HIS A 103 -13.86 -6.29 -5.39
CA HIS A 103 -13.36 -5.26 -6.30
C HIS A 103 -14.50 -4.47 -6.94
N GLN A 104 -15.56 -5.17 -7.37
CA GLN A 104 -16.78 -4.56 -7.90
C GLN A 104 -17.50 -3.70 -6.85
N ALA A 105 -17.51 -4.13 -5.59
CA ALA A 105 -18.07 -3.32 -4.50
C ALA A 105 -17.29 -2.02 -4.28
N ILE A 106 -15.96 -2.05 -4.42
CA ILE A 106 -15.13 -0.85 -4.35
C ILE A 106 -15.32 0.04 -5.59
N GLU A 107 -15.42 -0.54 -6.79
CA GLU A 107 -15.77 0.20 -8.01
C GLU A 107 -17.12 0.92 -7.86
N ALA A 108 -18.13 0.25 -7.30
CA ALA A 108 -19.42 0.86 -7.00
C ALA A 108 -19.34 1.97 -5.95
N LYS A 109 -18.55 1.76 -4.88
CA LYS A 109 -18.28 2.77 -3.84
C LYS A 109 -17.66 4.04 -4.43
N GLU A 110 -16.73 3.89 -5.35
CA GLU A 110 -16.03 5.02 -5.98
C GLU A 110 -16.76 5.60 -7.20
N GLY A 111 -17.89 5.00 -7.60
CA GLY A 111 -18.70 5.48 -8.74
C GLY A 111 -18.01 5.32 -10.10
N VAL A 112 -17.06 4.40 -10.22
CA VAL A 112 -16.41 4.06 -11.48
C VAL A 112 -17.14 2.93 -12.19
N GLN A 113 -16.75 2.63 -13.44
CA GLN A 113 -17.33 1.53 -14.20
C GLN A 113 -17.05 0.19 -13.51
N ILE A 114 -18.11 -0.56 -13.21
CA ILE A 114 -18.00 -1.90 -12.63
C ILE A 114 -17.64 -2.89 -13.74
N GLN A 115 -16.50 -3.57 -13.58
CA GLN A 115 -16.04 -4.58 -14.51
C GLN A 115 -16.53 -5.98 -14.12
N ASP A 116 -16.46 -6.92 -15.04
CA ASP A 116 -16.84 -8.31 -14.80
C ASP A 116 -15.93 -8.97 -13.76
N GLU A 117 -16.47 -9.94 -13.05
CA GLU A 117 -15.73 -10.72 -12.07
C GLU A 117 -14.75 -11.67 -12.76
N THR A 118 -13.51 -11.70 -12.25
CA THR A 118 -12.51 -12.66 -12.72
C THR A 118 -12.60 -13.94 -11.89
N GLN A 119 -12.67 -15.09 -12.54
CA GLN A 119 -12.67 -16.38 -11.87
C GLN A 119 -11.23 -16.83 -11.58
N THR A 120 -10.89 -17.04 -10.31
CA THR A 120 -9.63 -17.67 -9.92
C THR A 120 -9.66 -19.16 -10.26
N LEU A 121 -8.83 -19.59 -11.21
CA LEU A 121 -8.77 -21.00 -11.65
C LEU A 121 -7.95 -21.86 -10.70
N ALA A 122 -6.87 -21.31 -10.14
CA ALA A 122 -5.99 -22.00 -9.20
C ALA A 122 -5.18 -21.00 -8.39
N SER A 123 -4.72 -21.41 -7.22
CA SER A 123 -3.79 -20.67 -6.38
C SER A 123 -2.62 -21.55 -5.94
N ILE A 124 -1.48 -20.94 -5.72
CA ILE A 124 -0.28 -21.58 -5.21
C ILE A 124 0.39 -20.65 -4.20
N THR A 125 1.00 -21.19 -3.15
CA THR A 125 1.81 -20.40 -2.23
C THR A 125 3.13 -19.99 -2.87
N PHE A 126 3.73 -18.89 -2.46
CA PHE A 126 5.05 -18.47 -2.93
C PHE A 126 6.11 -19.54 -2.67
N GLN A 127 6.07 -20.20 -1.50
CA GLN A 127 6.99 -21.27 -1.16
C GLN A 127 6.91 -22.43 -2.16
N ASN A 128 5.72 -22.87 -2.48
CA ASN A 128 5.53 -23.97 -3.45
C ASN A 128 5.90 -23.54 -4.86
N LEU A 129 5.60 -22.31 -5.26
CA LEU A 129 5.98 -21.77 -6.56
C LEU A 129 7.51 -21.79 -6.73
N PHE A 130 8.25 -21.25 -5.77
CA PHE A 130 9.71 -21.18 -5.87
C PHE A 130 10.37 -22.56 -5.79
N ARG A 131 9.77 -23.53 -5.10
CA ARG A 131 10.24 -24.92 -5.09
C ARG A 131 10.09 -25.66 -6.42
N LEU A 132 9.30 -25.14 -7.36
CA LEU A 132 9.20 -25.70 -8.71
C LEU A 132 10.45 -25.44 -9.57
N TYR A 133 11.26 -24.45 -9.20
CA TYR A 133 12.47 -24.14 -9.96
C TYR A 133 13.59 -25.12 -9.61
N PRO A 134 14.22 -25.77 -10.61
CA PRO A 134 15.31 -26.70 -10.38
C PRO A 134 16.58 -26.02 -9.86
N LYS A 135 16.73 -24.72 -10.13
CA LYS A 135 17.82 -23.88 -9.66
C LYS A 135 17.25 -22.60 -9.09
N LEU A 136 17.43 -22.41 -7.80
CA LEU A 136 16.94 -21.24 -7.07
C LEU A 136 18.10 -20.58 -6.35
N SER A 137 18.18 -19.28 -6.46
CA SER A 137 19.07 -18.43 -5.65
C SER A 137 18.46 -17.07 -5.43
N GLY A 138 18.90 -16.37 -4.40
CA GLY A 138 18.42 -15.03 -4.06
C GLY A 138 19.50 -14.17 -3.46
N MET A 139 19.23 -12.89 -3.33
CA MET A 139 20.17 -11.93 -2.75
C MET A 139 19.42 -10.88 -1.94
N THR A 140 19.84 -10.71 -0.69
CA THR A 140 19.26 -9.69 0.21
C THR A 140 20.26 -9.29 1.28
N GLY A 141 20.14 -8.11 1.84
CA GLY A 141 20.96 -7.65 2.96
C GLY A 141 20.60 -8.24 4.32
N THR A 142 19.50 -9.01 4.41
CA THR A 142 18.94 -9.53 5.69
C THR A 142 18.73 -11.03 5.72
N ALA A 143 19.37 -11.79 4.83
CA ALA A 143 19.15 -13.24 4.73
C ALA A 143 19.66 -14.03 5.94
N MET A 144 20.71 -13.59 6.60
CA MET A 144 21.38 -14.35 7.67
C MET A 144 20.45 -14.58 8.87
N THR A 145 19.58 -13.68 9.20
CA THR A 145 18.61 -13.84 10.30
C THR A 145 17.58 -14.94 10.04
N GLU A 146 17.35 -15.25 8.76
CA GLU A 146 16.34 -16.22 8.30
C GLU A 146 16.98 -17.48 7.68
N GLU A 147 18.28 -17.72 7.94
CA GLU A 147 19.03 -18.87 7.37
C GLU A 147 18.33 -20.21 7.63
N ALA A 148 17.83 -20.41 8.86
CA ALA A 148 17.14 -21.64 9.24
C ALA A 148 15.85 -21.85 8.40
N GLU A 149 15.12 -20.79 8.07
CA GLU A 149 13.93 -20.86 7.24
C GLU A 149 14.30 -21.18 5.79
N PHE A 150 15.32 -20.51 5.22
CA PHE A 150 15.81 -20.80 3.87
C PHE A 150 16.27 -22.27 3.72
N GLY A 151 16.98 -22.78 4.72
CA GLY A 151 17.39 -24.18 4.74
C GLY A 151 16.20 -25.14 4.79
N LYS A 152 15.24 -24.90 5.67
CA LYS A 152 14.07 -25.77 5.88
C LYS A 152 13.10 -25.80 4.69
N ILE A 153 12.83 -24.64 4.08
CA ILE A 153 11.81 -24.51 3.04
C ILE A 153 12.37 -24.78 1.66
N TYR A 154 13.56 -24.25 1.35
CA TYR A 154 14.12 -24.22 -0.01
C TYR A 154 15.41 -25.05 -0.16
N ASN A 155 15.93 -25.57 0.94
CA ASN A 155 17.22 -26.24 0.98
C ASN A 155 18.37 -25.34 0.45
N LEU A 156 18.32 -24.06 0.83
CA LEU A 156 19.32 -23.06 0.47
C LEU A 156 20.19 -22.70 1.68
N GLU A 157 21.49 -22.58 1.43
CA GLU A 157 22.46 -22.04 2.38
C GLU A 157 22.59 -20.54 2.20
N VAL A 158 22.83 -19.82 3.32
CA VAL A 158 23.08 -18.39 3.30
C VAL A 158 24.59 -18.13 3.37
N THR A 159 25.10 -17.44 2.35
CA THR A 159 26.50 -17.03 2.30
C THR A 159 26.62 -15.53 2.44
N THR A 160 27.36 -15.06 3.45
CA THR A 160 27.63 -13.65 3.64
C THR A 160 28.76 -13.20 2.73
N ILE A 161 28.47 -12.23 1.87
CA ILE A 161 29.46 -11.60 0.99
C ILE A 161 29.85 -10.25 1.64
N PRO A 162 31.12 -10.05 2.00
CA PRO A 162 31.56 -8.79 2.61
C PRO A 162 31.40 -7.63 1.63
N THR A 163 31.15 -6.45 2.17
CA THR A 163 31.04 -5.22 1.37
C THR A 163 32.40 -4.87 0.73
N ASN A 164 32.38 -4.32 -0.48
CA ASN A 164 33.60 -3.87 -1.18
C ASN A 164 34.39 -2.84 -0.38
N LYS A 165 33.69 -1.92 0.30
CA LYS A 165 34.26 -0.93 1.22
C LYS A 165 33.64 -1.09 2.60
N PRO A 166 34.36 -0.67 3.68
CA PRO A 166 33.79 -0.68 5.02
C PRO A 166 32.46 0.08 5.08
N ASP A 167 31.45 -0.49 5.76
CA ASP A 167 30.20 0.20 6.03
C ASP A 167 30.46 1.30 7.08
N ILE A 168 30.30 2.55 6.66
CA ILE A 168 30.46 3.74 7.54
C ILE A 168 29.12 4.32 7.97
N ARG A 169 28.02 3.63 7.66
CA ARG A 169 26.67 4.06 8.02
C ARG A 169 26.49 4.00 9.54
N ILE A 170 25.95 5.07 10.10
CA ILE A 170 25.59 5.16 11.52
C ILE A 170 24.10 4.88 11.66
N ASN A 171 23.75 3.83 12.41
CA ASN A 171 22.38 3.53 12.77
C ASN A 171 22.06 4.17 14.12
N TYR A 172 21.13 5.13 14.11
CA TYR A 172 20.63 5.73 15.33
C TYR A 172 19.52 4.89 15.95
N PRO A 173 19.35 4.90 17.27
CA PRO A 173 18.24 4.20 17.94
C PRO A 173 16.91 4.86 17.59
N ASP A 174 15.84 4.06 17.71
CA ASP A 174 14.48 4.53 17.51
C ASP A 174 14.12 5.63 18.51
N VAL A 175 13.34 6.61 18.05
CA VAL A 175 12.83 7.69 18.89
C VAL A 175 11.31 7.55 19.04
N ILE A 176 10.86 7.45 20.29
CA ILE A 176 9.45 7.23 20.61
C ILE A 176 8.82 8.57 21.00
N TYR A 177 7.65 8.84 20.41
CA TYR A 177 6.87 10.06 20.67
C TYR A 177 5.51 9.72 21.30
N LYS A 178 5.02 10.60 22.15
CA LYS A 178 3.72 10.44 22.82
C LYS A 178 2.53 10.48 21.86
N THR A 179 2.65 11.23 20.76
CA THR A 179 1.61 11.39 19.76
C THR A 179 2.19 11.36 18.35
N GLU A 180 1.39 10.92 17.39
CA GLU A 180 1.78 10.93 15.99
C GLU A 180 2.10 12.34 15.46
N ARG A 181 1.34 13.34 15.89
CA ARG A 181 1.59 14.75 15.55
C ARG A 181 2.97 15.21 16.04
N ALA A 182 3.35 14.87 17.27
CA ALA A 182 4.66 15.20 17.81
C ALA A 182 5.79 14.53 17.03
N LYS A 183 5.59 13.26 16.65
CA LYS A 183 6.51 12.50 15.79
C LYS A 183 6.73 13.22 14.45
N PHE A 184 5.66 13.55 13.72
CA PHE A 184 5.81 14.18 12.40
C PHE A 184 6.39 15.60 12.46
N ASN A 185 6.11 16.37 13.50
CA ASN A 185 6.77 17.64 13.71
C ASN A 185 8.28 17.47 13.90
N ALA A 186 8.71 16.52 14.73
CA ALA A 186 10.11 16.23 14.93
C ALA A 186 10.80 15.71 13.66
N VAL A 187 10.12 14.88 12.86
CA VAL A 187 10.62 14.43 11.55
C VAL A 187 10.86 15.62 10.62
N VAL A 188 9.91 16.55 10.54
CA VAL A 188 10.04 17.75 9.70
C VAL A 188 11.18 18.64 10.18
N ASP A 189 11.34 18.86 11.49
CA ASP A 189 12.44 19.65 12.05
C ASP A 189 13.80 19.00 11.75
N ASP A 190 13.90 17.67 11.81
CA ASP A 190 15.13 16.94 11.45
C ASP A 190 15.44 17.05 9.95
N ILE A 191 14.42 16.94 9.08
CA ILE A 191 14.58 17.13 7.63
C ILE A 191 15.10 18.54 7.34
N ILE A 192 14.55 19.57 7.96
CA ILE A 192 14.99 20.97 7.76
C ILE A 192 16.44 21.12 8.14
N ARG A 193 16.82 20.62 9.32
CA ARG A 193 18.20 20.67 9.81
C ARG A 193 19.18 19.99 8.84
N MET A 194 18.81 18.83 8.29
CA MET A 194 19.66 18.13 7.33
C MET A 194 19.74 18.86 5.98
N HIS A 195 18.63 19.40 5.52
CA HIS A 195 18.56 20.18 4.29
C HIS A 195 19.42 21.45 4.35
N GLU A 196 19.40 22.18 5.47
CA GLU A 196 20.20 23.41 5.69
C GLU A 196 21.70 23.17 5.59
N ILE A 197 22.18 22.01 6.01
CA ILE A 197 23.60 21.61 5.86
C ILE A 197 23.90 20.93 4.53
N GLY A 198 22.94 20.90 3.61
CA GLY A 198 23.11 20.33 2.26
C GLY A 198 23.05 18.82 2.20
N ARG A 199 22.68 18.11 3.27
CA ARG A 199 22.54 16.66 3.25
C ARG A 199 21.28 16.23 2.48
N PRO A 200 21.39 15.24 1.57
CA PRO A 200 20.22 14.62 0.99
C PRO A 200 19.45 13.80 2.06
N VAL A 201 18.13 13.82 2.00
CA VAL A 201 17.26 13.12 2.95
C VAL A 201 16.28 12.24 2.20
N LEU A 202 16.22 10.96 2.56
CA LEU A 202 15.21 10.03 2.10
C LEU A 202 14.29 9.67 3.29
N VAL A 203 13.00 9.99 3.14
CA VAL A 203 11.97 9.76 4.18
C VAL A 203 11.09 8.60 3.77
N GLY A 204 11.12 7.51 4.52
CA GLY A 204 10.22 6.37 4.35
C GLY A 204 8.93 6.54 5.15
N THR A 205 7.78 6.36 4.52
CA THR A 205 6.46 6.37 5.16
C THR A 205 5.71 5.08 4.88
N ILE A 206 4.77 4.73 5.75
CA ILE A 206 4.02 3.46 5.67
C ILE A 206 2.77 3.53 4.76
N SER A 207 2.33 4.72 4.36
CA SER A 207 1.16 4.89 3.50
C SER A 207 1.24 6.15 2.64
N ILE A 208 0.41 6.21 1.60
CA ILE A 208 0.26 7.40 0.74
C ILE A 208 -0.18 8.60 1.59
N GLU A 209 -1.16 8.42 2.47
CA GLU A 209 -1.67 9.46 3.37
C GLU A 209 -0.55 10.07 4.21
N LYS A 210 0.32 9.23 4.82
CA LYS A 210 1.45 9.71 5.63
C LYS A 210 2.49 10.44 4.79
N SER A 211 2.75 9.99 3.57
CA SER A 211 3.65 10.69 2.65
C SER A 211 3.13 12.07 2.26
N GLU A 212 1.84 12.18 2.00
CA GLU A 212 1.17 13.45 1.69
C GLU A 212 1.12 14.39 2.90
N TYR A 213 0.92 13.85 4.10
CA TYR A 213 0.95 14.64 5.33
C TYR A 213 2.33 15.25 5.61
N VAL A 214 3.41 14.45 5.47
CA VAL A 214 4.78 14.99 5.59
C VAL A 214 5.05 16.03 4.50
N SER A 215 4.63 15.77 3.26
CA SER A 215 4.74 16.73 2.15
C SER A 215 4.02 18.05 2.46
N TYR A 216 2.81 17.99 2.98
CA TYR A 216 2.05 19.17 3.41
C TYR A 216 2.82 20.01 4.45
N LEU A 217 3.37 19.35 5.49
CA LEU A 217 4.14 20.02 6.52
C LEU A 217 5.42 20.68 5.97
N LEU A 218 6.13 20.00 5.06
CA LEU A 218 7.33 20.56 4.41
C LEU A 218 7.01 21.74 3.49
N LYS A 219 5.89 21.67 2.76
CA LYS A 219 5.40 22.81 1.96
C LYS A 219 5.12 24.03 2.81
N GLN A 220 4.50 23.87 3.99
CA GLN A 220 4.28 24.96 4.93
C GLN A 220 5.56 25.62 5.43
N ARG A 221 6.66 24.86 5.50
CA ARG A 221 7.99 25.31 5.90
C ARG A 221 8.86 25.78 4.71
N GLY A 222 8.33 25.76 3.47
CA GLY A 222 9.04 26.20 2.27
C GLY A 222 10.18 25.28 1.83
N ILE A 223 10.19 24.00 2.25
CA ILE A 223 11.25 23.04 1.88
C ILE A 223 10.90 22.36 0.56
N PRO A 224 11.72 22.53 -0.50
CA PRO A 224 11.55 21.82 -1.76
C PRO A 224 11.73 20.32 -1.56
N HIS A 225 10.84 19.50 -2.11
CA HIS A 225 10.92 18.05 -1.98
C HIS A 225 10.16 17.35 -3.10
N HIS A 226 10.48 16.06 -3.29
CA HIS A 226 9.76 15.16 -4.18
C HIS A 226 8.98 14.12 -3.37
N VAL A 227 7.82 13.71 -3.87
CA VAL A 227 6.99 12.67 -3.27
C VAL A 227 6.87 11.51 -4.23
N LEU A 228 7.20 10.32 -3.75
CA LEU A 228 7.07 9.05 -4.44
C LEU A 228 6.03 8.19 -3.72
N ASN A 229 4.90 8.02 -4.35
CA ASN A 229 3.85 7.13 -3.90
C ASN A 229 3.12 6.55 -5.11
N ALA A 230 2.14 5.66 -4.89
CA ALA A 230 1.41 5.01 -5.97
C ALA A 230 0.71 5.97 -6.95
N LYS A 231 0.44 7.21 -6.55
CA LYS A 231 -0.15 8.24 -7.43
C LYS A 231 0.85 8.80 -8.46
N HIS A 232 2.16 8.70 -8.18
CA HIS A 232 3.23 9.35 -8.95
C HIS A 232 4.33 8.38 -9.40
N HIS A 233 4.03 7.10 -9.54
CA HIS A 233 5.02 6.05 -9.80
C HIS A 233 5.72 6.15 -11.17
N GLU A 234 5.11 6.83 -12.16
CA GLU A 234 5.66 6.95 -13.52
C GLU A 234 7.04 7.66 -13.57
N LYS A 235 7.29 8.52 -12.59
CA LYS A 235 8.57 9.25 -12.46
C LYS A 235 9.49 8.69 -11.39
N GLU A 236 9.13 7.55 -10.78
CA GLU A 236 9.84 7.01 -9.63
C GLU A 236 11.33 6.81 -9.90
N ALA A 237 11.68 6.10 -10.97
CA ALA A 237 13.08 5.79 -11.30
C ALA A 237 13.93 7.06 -11.47
N TYR A 238 13.36 8.09 -12.09
CA TYR A 238 14.04 9.36 -12.28
C TYR A 238 14.29 10.10 -10.96
N ILE A 239 13.24 10.24 -10.14
CA ILE A 239 13.33 10.95 -8.86
C ILE A 239 14.30 10.23 -7.91
N ILE A 240 14.24 8.89 -7.86
CA ILE A 240 15.17 8.09 -7.04
C ILE A 240 16.60 8.23 -7.50
N ALA A 241 16.86 8.22 -8.81
CA ALA A 241 18.21 8.42 -9.34
C ALA A 241 18.83 9.75 -8.89
N GLN A 242 18.01 10.77 -8.63
CA GLN A 242 18.46 12.11 -8.19
C GLN A 242 18.29 12.33 -6.67
N ALA A 243 17.80 11.36 -5.91
CA ALA A 243 17.57 11.51 -4.48
C ALA A 243 18.84 11.76 -3.65
N GLY A 244 20.02 11.39 -4.17
CA GLY A 244 21.32 11.62 -3.53
C GLY A 244 21.96 13.00 -3.79
N ARG A 245 21.31 13.91 -4.53
CA ARG A 245 21.85 15.26 -4.79
C ARG A 245 21.92 16.08 -3.52
N VAL A 246 22.87 17.02 -3.48
CA VAL A 246 23.02 17.94 -2.35
C VAL A 246 21.71 18.67 -2.05
N GLY A 247 21.27 18.59 -0.81
CA GLY A 247 20.04 19.22 -0.32
C GLY A 247 18.74 18.60 -0.84
N ALA A 248 18.78 17.49 -1.58
CA ALA A 248 17.57 16.83 -2.04
C ALA A 248 16.75 16.25 -0.87
N VAL A 249 15.43 16.43 -0.90
CA VAL A 249 14.51 15.81 0.04
C VAL A 249 13.52 14.97 -0.75
N THR A 250 13.49 13.68 -0.47
CA THR A 250 12.61 12.72 -1.16
C THR A 250 11.77 11.97 -0.14
N ILE A 251 10.45 12.04 -0.26
CA ILE A 251 9.51 11.28 0.56
C ILE A 251 9.01 10.11 -0.26
N ALA A 252 9.03 8.91 0.30
CA ALA A 252 8.60 7.71 -0.40
C ALA A 252 7.74 6.82 0.50
N THR A 253 6.74 6.15 -0.07
CA THR A 253 6.02 5.09 0.62
C THR A 253 6.81 3.79 0.53
N ASN A 254 6.95 3.12 1.69
CA ASN A 254 7.62 1.83 1.80
C ASN A 254 9.02 1.78 1.15
N MET A 255 9.30 0.76 0.37
CA MET A 255 10.64 0.43 -0.11
C MET A 255 11.03 1.15 -1.41
N ALA A 256 10.78 2.47 -1.51
CA ALA A 256 11.23 3.25 -2.65
C ALA A 256 12.76 3.14 -2.83
N GLY A 257 13.18 3.00 -4.06
CA GLY A 257 14.59 2.80 -4.40
C GLY A 257 15.09 1.36 -4.25
N ARG A 258 14.25 0.39 -3.91
CA ARG A 258 14.64 -1.02 -3.95
C ARG A 258 14.99 -1.44 -5.38
N GLY A 259 16.22 -1.94 -5.57
CA GLY A 259 16.74 -2.30 -6.90
C GLY A 259 17.20 -1.10 -7.75
N THR A 260 17.26 0.11 -7.17
CA THR A 260 17.79 1.31 -7.82
C THR A 260 18.90 1.89 -6.98
N ASP A 261 20.06 2.14 -7.57
CA ASP A 261 21.20 2.75 -6.88
C ASP A 261 20.95 4.25 -6.66
N ILE A 262 21.09 4.69 -5.41
CA ILE A 262 21.04 6.11 -5.05
C ILE A 262 22.48 6.59 -4.92
N LEU A 263 22.95 7.32 -5.92
CA LEU A 263 24.30 7.85 -5.95
C LEU A 263 24.39 9.18 -5.19
N LEU A 264 25.30 9.29 -4.23
CA LEU A 264 25.60 10.57 -3.58
C LEU A 264 26.15 11.55 -4.61
N GLY A 265 25.55 12.74 -4.68
CA GLY A 265 25.82 13.73 -5.72
C GLY A 265 24.84 13.67 -6.91
N GLY A 266 24.02 12.63 -6.99
CA GLY A 266 23.05 12.39 -8.08
C GLY A 266 23.63 11.52 -9.20
N ASN A 267 22.77 11.12 -10.13
CA ASN A 267 23.12 10.29 -11.28
C ASN A 267 23.30 11.16 -12.53
N ALA A 268 24.56 11.31 -12.98
CA ALA A 268 24.92 12.16 -14.11
C ALA A 268 24.35 11.64 -15.45
N GLU A 269 24.24 10.32 -15.63
CA GLU A 269 23.70 9.74 -16.87
C GLU A 269 22.19 10.03 -17.03
N PHE A 270 21.42 9.93 -15.92
CA PHE A 270 20.02 10.31 -15.92
C PHE A 270 19.83 11.81 -16.19
N LEU A 271 20.70 12.65 -15.62
CA LEU A 271 20.66 14.08 -15.84
C LEU A 271 20.94 14.44 -17.31
N ALA A 272 21.93 13.80 -17.92
CA ALA A 272 22.27 14.00 -19.32
C ALA A 272 21.14 13.63 -20.27
N LYS A 273 20.41 12.53 -19.97
CA LYS A 273 19.22 12.10 -20.75
C LYS A 273 18.05 13.08 -20.66
N GLU A 274 17.96 13.86 -19.59
CA GLU A 274 16.92 14.87 -19.43
C GLU A 274 17.23 16.15 -20.22
N MET A 275 18.51 16.41 -20.46
CA MET A 275 18.97 17.62 -21.17
C MET A 275 18.97 17.47 -22.70
N LEU A 276 18.78 16.25 -23.21
CA LEU A 276 18.67 15.90 -24.63
C LEU A 276 17.20 15.76 -25.09
#